data_785adc7329ed87b4a0ee98c42cb8375c
#
_entry.id   785adc7329ed87b4a0ee98c42cb8375c
#
_cell.length_a   1.000
_cell.length_b   1.000
_cell.length_c   1.000
_cell.angle_alpha   90.00
_cell.angle_beta   90.00
_cell.angle_gamma   90.00
#
_symmetry.space_group_name_H-M   'P 1'
#
loop_
_entity.id
_entity.type
_entity.pdbx_description
1 polymer ?
#
loop_
_entity_poly.entity_id
_entity_poly.type
_entity_poly.pdbx_seq_one_letter_code
_entity_poly.pdbx_strand_id
1 'polypeptide(L)'
;MSSQRRTHRFDRLSGLEFETYCAGLLKRCGYKNVTLTGGSGDQGIDIIATKHRKTYGIQCKKYDGRVGNKAVQQAYAGCTYYGLDYAVVLTNSYFTRSAYELAEETDVLLWDRDILLRLKKPARIWGILSGL
;
A
#
# COMPACT_ATOMS: atom_id res chain seq x y z
N MET A 1 8.44 16.85 13.57
CA MET A 1 9.60 17.19 12.75
C MET A 1 10.02 16.00 11.93
N SER A 2 10.05 16.16 10.63
CA SER A 2 10.45 15.06 9.76
C SER A 2 11.90 14.63 10.02
N SER A 3 12.76 15.58 10.44
CA SER A 3 14.14 15.27 10.74
C SER A 3 14.30 14.28 11.88
N GLN A 4 13.27 14.10 12.68
CA GLN A 4 13.30 13.18 13.80
C GLN A 4 12.63 11.85 13.46
N ARG A 5 12.14 11.71 12.24
CA ARG A 5 11.54 10.47 11.81
C ARG A 5 12.61 9.39 11.69
N ARG A 6 12.40 8.30 12.40
CA ARG A 6 13.34 7.20 12.36
C ARG A 6 13.36 6.57 10.97
N THR A 7 14.55 6.34 10.44
CA THR A 7 14.74 5.65 9.17
C THR A 7 14.63 4.14 9.38
N HIS A 8 13.89 3.50 8.49
CA HIS A 8 13.73 2.05 8.48
C HIS A 8 14.37 1.48 7.24
N ARG A 9 14.63 0.17 7.27
CA ARG A 9 15.24 -0.49 6.13
C ARG A 9 14.46 -0.27 4.85
N PHE A 10 13.13 -0.29 4.93
CA PHE A 10 12.31 -0.11 3.74
C PHE A 10 12.48 1.25 3.08
N ASP A 11 12.99 2.25 3.79
CA ASP A 11 13.23 3.57 3.21
C ASP A 11 14.40 3.55 2.22
N ARG A 12 15.24 2.52 2.28
CA ARG A 12 16.43 2.42 1.44
C ARG A 12 16.24 1.53 0.22
N LEU A 13 15.08 0.92 0.10
CA LEU A 13 14.79 0.03 -1.01
C LEU A 13 14.50 0.82 -2.27
N SER A 14 14.79 0.22 -3.43
CA SER A 14 14.33 0.76 -4.70
C SER A 14 12.82 0.57 -4.80
N GLY A 15 12.22 1.16 -5.83
CA GLY A 15 10.78 0.97 -6.06
C GLY A 15 10.40 -0.49 -6.20
N LEU A 16 11.15 -1.25 -7.00
CA LEU A 16 10.85 -2.67 -7.22
C LEU A 16 11.09 -3.48 -5.95
N GLU A 17 12.17 -3.20 -5.23
CA GLU A 17 12.44 -3.89 -3.97
C GLU A 17 11.35 -3.60 -2.95
N PHE A 18 10.83 -2.38 -2.95
CA PHE A 18 9.75 -2.01 -2.05
C PHE A 18 8.47 -2.79 -2.37
N GLU A 19 8.15 -2.97 -3.65
CA GLU A 19 6.99 -3.78 -4.05
C GLU A 19 7.11 -5.21 -3.51
N THR A 20 8.26 -5.83 -3.69
CA THR A 20 8.51 -7.18 -3.19
C THR A 20 8.41 -7.24 -1.67
N TYR A 21 8.97 -6.24 -1.01
CA TYR A 21 8.90 -6.12 0.44
C TYR A 21 7.44 -6.05 0.92
N CYS A 22 6.64 -5.20 0.28
CA CYS A 22 5.23 -5.05 0.63
C CYS A 22 4.44 -6.32 0.40
N ALA A 23 4.71 -7.03 -0.70
CA ALA A 23 4.05 -8.30 -0.97
C ALA A 23 4.33 -9.30 0.16
N GLY A 24 5.57 -9.35 0.64
CA GLY A 24 5.92 -10.20 1.77
C GLY A 24 5.19 -9.84 3.05
N LEU A 25 5.05 -8.53 3.32
CA LEU A 25 4.31 -8.07 4.49
C LEU A 25 2.86 -8.51 4.42
N LEU A 26 2.23 -8.33 3.26
CA LEU A 26 0.83 -8.68 3.09
C LEU A 26 0.61 -10.18 3.32
N LYS A 27 1.51 -11.01 2.81
CA LYS A 27 1.43 -12.45 3.05
C LYS A 27 1.44 -12.76 4.55
N ARG A 28 2.34 -12.12 5.30
CA ARG A 28 2.44 -12.34 6.74
C ARG A 28 1.22 -11.83 7.48
N CYS A 29 0.52 -10.85 6.90
CA CYS A 29 -0.70 -10.30 7.49
C CYS A 29 -1.96 -11.07 7.11
N GLY A 30 -1.81 -12.21 6.45
CA GLY A 30 -2.94 -13.07 6.14
C GLY A 30 -3.59 -12.83 4.79
N TYR A 31 -3.00 -11.98 3.95
CA TYR A 31 -3.49 -11.83 2.58
C TYR A 31 -3.10 -13.06 1.79
N LYS A 32 -4.00 -13.52 0.93
CA LYS A 32 -3.80 -14.72 0.11
C LYS A 32 -3.69 -14.33 -1.36
N ASN A 33 -3.13 -15.26 -2.13
CA ASN A 33 -2.98 -15.09 -3.58
C ASN A 33 -2.26 -13.79 -3.92
N VAL A 34 -1.25 -13.45 -3.12
CA VAL A 34 -0.48 -12.21 -3.30
C VAL A 34 0.37 -12.36 -4.54
N THR A 35 0.13 -11.50 -5.52
CA THR A 35 0.77 -11.58 -6.83
C THR A 35 1.30 -10.21 -7.25
N LEU A 36 2.54 -10.17 -7.71
CA LEU A 36 3.11 -8.96 -8.32
C LEU A 36 2.66 -8.92 -9.77
N THR A 37 2.27 -7.73 -10.25
CA THR A 37 1.71 -7.61 -11.61
C THR A 37 2.76 -7.61 -12.71
N GLY A 38 4.02 -7.47 -12.36
CA GLY A 38 5.09 -7.51 -13.35
C GLY A 38 5.69 -6.17 -13.72
N GLY A 39 5.26 -5.12 -13.11
CA GLY A 39 5.99 -3.85 -13.15
C GLY A 39 5.70 -2.95 -14.32
N SER A 40 6.63 -2.79 -15.23
CA SER A 40 6.58 -1.72 -16.22
C SER A 40 5.36 -1.82 -17.10
N GLY A 41 4.75 -0.69 -17.38
CA GLY A 41 3.57 -0.64 -18.22
C GLY A 41 2.32 -1.16 -17.56
N ASP A 42 2.39 -1.46 -16.29
CA ASP A 42 1.23 -1.91 -15.55
C ASP A 42 0.14 -0.85 -15.55
N GLN A 43 -1.02 -1.24 -15.09
CA GLN A 43 -2.18 -0.36 -15.11
C GLN A 43 -2.37 0.35 -13.77
N GLY A 44 -1.26 0.67 -13.09
CA GLY A 44 -1.32 1.41 -11.84
C GLY A 44 -1.51 0.56 -10.59
N ILE A 45 -1.40 -0.76 -10.73
CA ILE A 45 -1.47 -1.69 -9.61
C ILE A 45 -0.23 -2.56 -9.63
N ASP A 46 0.48 -2.62 -8.52
CA ASP A 46 1.71 -3.40 -8.40
C ASP A 46 1.48 -4.77 -7.77
N ILE A 47 0.50 -4.87 -6.88
CA ILE A 47 0.20 -6.10 -6.17
C ILE A 47 -1.30 -6.35 -6.21
N ILE A 48 -1.68 -7.60 -6.45
CA ILE A 48 -3.07 -8.04 -6.31
C ILE A 48 -3.09 -9.07 -5.18
N ALA A 49 -4.06 -8.96 -4.29
CA ALA A 49 -4.16 -9.85 -3.13
C ALA A 49 -5.60 -10.02 -2.73
N THR A 50 -5.87 -11.08 -1.96
CA THR A 50 -7.23 -11.38 -1.51
C THR A 50 -7.24 -11.51 0.01
N LYS A 51 -8.26 -10.97 0.64
CA LYS A 51 -8.48 -11.15 2.07
C LYS A 51 -9.97 -11.08 2.36
N HIS A 52 -10.46 -12.05 3.14
CA HIS A 52 -11.89 -12.11 3.50
C HIS A 52 -12.79 -12.07 2.26
N ARG A 53 -12.37 -12.78 1.21
CA ARG A 53 -13.11 -12.89 -0.07
C ARG A 53 -13.21 -11.60 -0.86
N LYS A 54 -12.39 -10.62 -0.51
CA LYS A 54 -12.32 -9.36 -1.26
C LYS A 54 -10.95 -9.24 -1.93
N THR A 55 -10.96 -8.67 -3.13
CA THR A 55 -9.72 -8.48 -3.88
C THR A 55 -9.22 -7.04 -3.70
N TYR A 56 -7.93 -6.93 -3.54
CA TYR A 56 -7.25 -5.65 -3.32
C TYR A 56 -6.24 -5.43 -4.43
N GLY A 57 -6.28 -4.24 -5.01
CA GLY A 57 -5.24 -3.80 -5.93
C GLY A 57 -4.41 -2.75 -5.23
N ILE A 58 -3.11 -2.98 -5.09
CA ILE A 58 -2.24 -2.12 -4.31
C ILE A 58 -1.20 -1.49 -5.22
N GLN A 59 -1.14 -0.16 -5.20
CA GLN A 59 -0.04 0.57 -5.79
C GLN A 59 0.96 0.89 -4.69
N CYS A 60 2.21 0.55 -4.92
CA CYS A 60 3.28 0.80 -3.94
C CYS A 60 4.05 2.05 -4.35
N LYS A 61 4.26 2.96 -3.40
CA LYS A 61 5.02 4.19 -3.63
C LYS A 61 6.10 4.35 -2.59
N LYS A 62 7.33 4.03 -2.97
CA LYS A 62 8.50 4.33 -2.15
C LYS A 62 8.91 5.76 -2.48
N TYR A 63 8.82 6.66 -1.51
CA TYR A 63 8.98 8.08 -1.79
C TYR A 63 9.54 8.80 -0.57
N ASP A 64 10.28 9.88 -0.82
CA ASP A 64 10.86 10.66 0.26
C ASP A 64 9.94 11.82 0.67
N GLY A 65 9.20 12.40 -0.28
CA GLY A 65 8.25 13.46 0.00
C GLY A 65 6.85 12.91 0.21
N ARG A 66 5.87 13.79 0.24
CA ARG A 66 4.49 13.37 0.38
C ARG A 66 3.94 12.91 -0.97
N VAL A 67 3.19 11.83 -0.93
CA VAL A 67 2.58 11.24 -2.13
C VAL A 67 1.30 12.00 -2.48
N GLY A 68 1.21 12.47 -3.71
CA GLY A 68 0.10 13.31 -4.16
C GLY A 68 -1.04 12.53 -4.79
N ASN A 69 -2.02 13.28 -5.29
CA ASN A 69 -3.25 12.67 -5.78
C ASN A 69 -3.09 11.86 -7.06
N LYS A 70 -1.99 12.04 -7.79
CA LYS A 70 -1.75 11.25 -9.00
C LYS A 70 -1.70 9.76 -8.70
N ALA A 71 -1.10 9.39 -7.57
CA ALA A 71 -1.05 7.99 -7.15
C ALA A 71 -2.46 7.44 -6.89
N VAL A 72 -3.33 8.27 -6.32
CA VAL A 72 -4.71 7.88 -6.06
C VAL A 72 -5.45 7.65 -7.39
N GLN A 73 -5.24 8.55 -8.35
CA GLN A 73 -5.84 8.40 -9.69
C GLN A 73 -5.39 7.11 -10.35
N GLN A 74 -4.09 6.82 -10.27
CA GLN A 74 -3.53 5.63 -10.88
C GLN A 74 -4.06 4.35 -10.23
N ALA A 75 -4.16 4.34 -8.90
CA ALA A 75 -4.68 3.17 -8.18
C ALA A 75 -6.16 2.95 -8.52
N TYR A 76 -6.93 4.02 -8.59
CA TYR A 76 -8.34 3.92 -8.92
C TYR A 76 -8.52 3.34 -10.32
N ALA A 77 -7.80 3.89 -11.30
CA ALA A 77 -7.89 3.43 -12.68
C ALA A 77 -7.45 1.98 -12.80
N GLY A 78 -6.36 1.61 -12.13
CA GLY A 78 -5.86 0.24 -12.17
C GLY A 78 -6.81 -0.75 -11.54
N CYS A 79 -7.40 -0.37 -10.43
CA CYS A 79 -8.39 -1.20 -9.76
C CYS A 79 -9.59 -1.48 -10.68
N THR A 80 -10.04 -0.46 -11.38
CA THR A 80 -11.13 -0.59 -12.36
C THR A 80 -10.71 -1.52 -13.51
N TYR A 81 -9.49 -1.32 -14.01
CA TYR A 81 -8.97 -2.13 -15.11
C TYR A 81 -8.96 -3.62 -14.76
N TYR A 82 -8.51 -3.95 -13.56
CA TYR A 82 -8.43 -5.35 -13.12
C TYR A 82 -9.72 -5.88 -12.51
N GLY A 83 -10.73 -5.03 -12.32
CA GLY A 83 -12.00 -5.45 -11.74
C GLY A 83 -11.90 -5.87 -10.28
N LEU A 84 -11.12 -5.11 -9.49
CA LEU A 84 -10.88 -5.46 -8.09
C LEU A 84 -11.81 -4.70 -7.16
N ASP A 85 -11.99 -5.24 -5.95
CA ASP A 85 -12.92 -4.65 -4.99
C ASP A 85 -12.39 -3.38 -4.34
N TYR A 86 -11.11 -3.36 -3.98
CA TYR A 86 -10.52 -2.23 -3.27
C TYR A 86 -9.22 -1.78 -3.92
N ALA A 87 -9.07 -0.48 -4.08
CA ALA A 87 -7.84 0.14 -4.53
C ALA A 87 -7.10 0.70 -3.32
N VAL A 88 -5.79 0.48 -3.26
CA VAL A 88 -4.95 0.91 -2.14
C VAL A 88 -3.71 1.58 -2.69
N VAL A 89 -3.29 2.68 -2.06
CA VAL A 89 -1.93 3.21 -2.25
C VAL A 89 -1.18 2.98 -0.95
N LEU A 90 -0.09 2.23 -1.02
CA LEU A 90 0.74 1.89 0.14
C LEU A 90 2.09 2.58 -0.02
N THR A 91 2.50 3.36 0.97
CA THR A 91 3.73 4.12 0.88
C THR A 91 4.53 4.06 2.19
N ASN A 92 5.82 4.27 2.07
CA ASN A 92 6.70 4.46 3.22
C ASN A 92 6.63 5.90 3.76
N SER A 93 5.84 6.75 3.12
CA SER A 93 5.77 8.17 3.45
C SER A 93 4.35 8.54 3.87
N TYR A 94 4.01 9.79 3.71
CA TYR A 94 2.69 10.32 4.05
C TYR A 94 2.07 10.93 2.81
N PHE A 95 0.78 11.23 2.86
CA PHE A 95 0.03 11.74 1.72
C PHE A 95 -0.21 13.22 1.83
N THR A 96 -0.41 13.85 0.67
CA THR A 96 -0.83 15.25 0.62
C THR A 96 -2.30 15.35 0.97
N ARG A 97 -2.73 16.56 1.33
CA ARG A 97 -4.14 16.83 1.55
C ARG A 97 -4.96 16.51 0.29
N SER A 98 -4.44 16.87 -0.88
CA SER A 98 -5.10 16.60 -2.15
C SER A 98 -5.31 15.11 -2.37
N ALA A 99 -4.35 14.27 -1.97
CA ALA A 99 -4.50 12.83 -2.07
C ALA A 99 -5.65 12.34 -1.19
N TYR A 100 -5.75 12.83 0.04
CA TYR A 100 -6.85 12.44 0.94
C TYR A 100 -8.20 12.89 0.40
N GLU A 101 -8.27 14.08 -0.17
CA GLU A 101 -9.53 14.59 -0.74
C GLU A 101 -9.99 13.69 -1.88
N LEU A 102 -9.09 13.33 -2.78
CA LEU A 102 -9.45 12.46 -3.90
C LEU A 102 -9.78 11.05 -3.43
N ALA A 103 -9.05 10.55 -2.45
CA ALA A 103 -9.32 9.21 -1.93
C ALA A 103 -10.71 9.12 -1.34
N GLU A 104 -11.17 10.18 -0.68
CA GLU A 104 -12.51 10.22 -0.13
C GLU A 104 -13.58 10.11 -1.22
N GLU A 105 -13.34 10.75 -2.37
CA GLU A 105 -14.27 10.73 -3.49
C GLU A 105 -14.26 9.40 -4.24
N THR A 106 -13.14 8.69 -4.22
CA THR A 106 -12.96 7.48 -5.03
C THR A 106 -12.96 6.20 -4.21
N ASP A 107 -13.05 6.32 -2.90
CA ASP A 107 -12.95 5.19 -1.97
C ASP A 107 -11.61 4.46 -2.02
N VAL A 108 -10.57 5.09 -2.57
CA VAL A 108 -9.22 4.53 -2.53
C VAL A 108 -8.70 4.57 -1.11
N LEU A 109 -8.14 3.46 -0.65
CA LEU A 109 -7.57 3.36 0.69
C LEU A 109 -6.13 3.87 0.67
N LEU A 110 -5.80 4.74 1.62
CA LEU A 110 -4.45 5.28 1.71
C LEU A 110 -3.76 4.68 2.92
N TRP A 111 -2.75 3.86 2.67
CA TRP A 111 -1.96 3.22 3.72
C TRP A 111 -0.60 3.91 3.77
N ASP A 112 -0.46 4.80 4.74
CA ASP A 112 0.74 5.61 4.91
C ASP A 112 1.80 4.88 5.74
N ARG A 113 2.84 5.63 6.09
CA ARG A 113 3.95 5.10 6.88
C ARG A 113 3.49 4.48 8.20
N ASP A 114 2.53 5.10 8.87
CA ASP A 114 2.06 4.59 10.15
C ASP A 114 1.40 3.21 9.97
N ILE A 115 0.63 3.05 8.91
CA ILE A 115 0.01 1.77 8.61
C ILE A 115 1.07 0.75 8.20
N LEU A 116 2.05 1.17 7.38
CA LEU A 116 3.13 0.28 6.99
C LEU A 116 3.88 -0.27 8.21
N LEU A 117 4.15 0.60 9.18
CA LEU A 117 4.84 0.18 10.41
C LEU A 117 3.99 -0.81 11.22
N ARG A 118 2.67 -0.64 11.21
CA ARG A 118 1.79 -1.60 11.87
C ARG A 118 1.81 -2.95 11.17
N LEU A 119 1.87 -2.96 9.84
CA LEU A 119 1.93 -4.21 9.08
C LEU A 119 3.19 -5.01 9.39
N LYS A 120 4.24 -4.36 9.85
CA LYS A 120 5.50 -5.04 10.22
C LYS A 120 5.40 -5.81 11.52
N LYS A 121 4.42 -5.55 12.35
CA LYS A 121 4.33 -6.16 13.67
C LYS A 121 4.02 -7.66 13.55
N PRO A 122 4.52 -8.48 14.48
CA PRO A 122 4.22 -9.91 14.45
C PRO A 122 2.72 -10.17 14.45
N ALA A 123 2.31 -11.23 13.77
CA ALA A 123 0.90 -11.56 13.62
C ALA A 123 0.17 -11.67 14.95
N ARG A 124 0.80 -12.26 15.98
CA ARG A 124 0.14 -12.39 17.27
C ARG A 124 -0.14 -11.05 17.93
N ILE A 125 0.74 -10.05 17.71
CA ILE A 125 0.50 -8.71 18.23
C ILE A 125 -0.66 -8.08 17.48
N TRP A 126 -0.73 -8.32 16.19
CA TRP A 126 -1.84 -7.90 15.37
C TRP A 126 -3.16 -8.44 15.90
N GLY A 127 -3.20 -9.74 16.20
CA GLY A 127 -4.40 -10.37 16.74
C GLY A 127 -4.84 -9.71 18.03
N ILE A 128 -3.91 -9.45 18.93
CA ILE A 128 -4.19 -8.81 20.22
C ILE A 128 -4.73 -7.39 19.99
N LEU A 129 -4.05 -6.62 19.14
CA LEU A 129 -4.41 -5.22 18.92
C LEU A 129 -5.72 -5.07 18.18
N SER A 130 -6.08 -6.03 17.36
CA SER A 130 -7.33 -5.95 16.59
C SER A 130 -8.51 -6.57 17.32
N GLY A 131 -8.28 -7.15 18.48
CA GLY A 131 -9.35 -7.79 19.25
C GLY A 131 -9.77 -9.15 18.72
N LEU A 132 -8.93 -9.75 17.93
CA LEU A 132 -9.22 -11.08 17.35
C LEU A 132 -8.71 -12.26 18.26
#